data_ccbdb5a5810a7f1ba1eb8a781af72ae7
#
_entry.id   ccbdb5a5810a7f1ba1eb8a781af72ae7
#
_cell.length_a   1.000
_cell.length_b   1.000
_cell.length_c   1.000
_cell.angle_alpha   90.00
_cell.angle_beta   90.00
_cell.angle_gamma   90.00
#
_symmetry.space_group_name_H-M   'P 1'
#
loop_
_entity.id
_entity.type
_entity.pdbx_description
1 polymer ?
#
loop_
_entity_poly.entity_id
_entity_poly.type
_entity_poly.pdbx_seq_one_letter_code
_entity_poly.pdbx_strand_id
1 'polypeptide(L)'
;MKDFVPNSIQRRPISAWVLAGVLALMPCPWGYAQDTSVGLQKATDTQQFELGAEQIDALDRWIEQTRETWQVPGLSVAIVAWDQVLLSKGYGIRERGKTQPVDDQTLFAIASNTKAFTADALAILVDEGKLTWDDPVQKHLPWFRLSDPLASNDIRVRDLLCHRSGLGTFSGDLLWWGTPYSPKEILQRSVSLKPEFPFRANYGYSNLMFLAAGEVIEAASGMPWGQFIQSRLLDPLEMTGSKWSIKQIGGVENVATPHKTYLDRSDPIEWMNWDSMAAAGGILSNASDMARWMQFQMRQGVDSQGRVLVSKARIYETMQPHSIIPVSMNRSQRIPSTHFRAYGLGWSLADYHGVKLVGHGGGYDGMYSEQLMIPELGFGVVVLTNSMTPIGNAIVYQVIDGFLKVTAGNRSQEGLDQFRSSRKAFDERIRKATLPVKPTDAPSHPLESYIGKFRCTMYGDAQTTLQDGKLQLQLLAYPELKADLELMHYDTFAIRWHKTFAWFESGSAHFIFDAQGNAESIRLDVPNDDLWFYELNLQRFGSIP
;
A
#
# COMPACT_ATOMS: atom_id res chain seq x y z
N MET A 1 7.92 26.37 -53.69
CA MET A 1 9.16 26.01 -54.43
C MET A 1 9.89 25.00 -53.60
N LYS A 2 10.16 23.81 -54.20
CA LYS A 2 10.99 22.68 -53.77
C LYS A 2 10.41 21.83 -52.58
N ASP A 3 9.61 20.88 -52.83
CA ASP A 3 9.74 19.43 -53.10
C ASP A 3 10.73 18.70 -52.16
N PHE A 4 10.18 17.87 -51.28
CA PHE A 4 10.88 16.72 -50.74
C PHE A 4 9.98 15.48 -50.81
N VAL A 5 10.37 14.54 -51.66
CA VAL A 5 9.76 13.24 -51.91
C VAL A 5 10.37 12.23 -50.95
N PRO A 6 9.60 11.34 -50.28
CA PRO A 6 10.19 10.27 -49.49
C PRO A 6 10.54 9.04 -50.36
N ASN A 7 11.76 8.53 -50.16
CA ASN A 7 12.35 7.37 -50.79
C ASN A 7 11.57 6.06 -50.47
N SER A 8 11.24 5.35 -51.55
CA SER A 8 10.69 4.00 -51.58
C SER A 8 11.72 2.94 -51.20
N ILE A 9 11.46 2.12 -50.21
CA ILE A 9 12.24 0.90 -49.90
C ILE A 9 11.76 -0.23 -50.80
N GLN A 10 12.63 -0.64 -51.73
CA GLN A 10 12.43 -1.80 -52.60
C GLN A 10 12.41 -3.12 -51.80
N ARG A 11 11.35 -3.90 -52.00
CA ARG A 11 11.27 -5.29 -51.57
C ARG A 11 11.99 -6.18 -52.58
N ARG A 12 12.98 -6.97 -52.14
CA ARG A 12 13.57 -8.09 -52.92
C ARG A 12 12.79 -9.37 -52.63
N PRO A 13 12.50 -10.22 -53.64
CA PRO A 13 11.86 -11.50 -53.46
C PRO A 13 12.82 -12.56 -52.96
N ILE A 14 12.45 -13.32 -51.95
CA ILE A 14 13.16 -14.51 -51.49
C ILE A 14 12.57 -15.72 -52.25
N SER A 15 13.43 -16.38 -53.02
CA SER A 15 13.13 -17.58 -53.78
C SER A 15 12.82 -18.79 -52.88
N ALA A 16 11.74 -19.45 -53.17
CA ALA A 16 11.38 -20.74 -52.57
C ALA A 16 12.29 -21.86 -53.06
N TRP A 17 12.94 -22.60 -52.16
CA TRP A 17 13.50 -23.92 -52.42
C TRP A 17 12.66 -24.97 -51.70
N VAL A 18 11.95 -25.75 -52.48
CA VAL A 18 11.28 -26.99 -52.04
C VAL A 18 12.33 -28.07 -51.96
N LEU A 19 12.54 -28.62 -50.77
CA LEU A 19 13.26 -29.89 -50.59
C LEU A 19 12.33 -30.87 -49.85
N ALA A 20 11.85 -31.85 -50.62
CA ALA A 20 11.14 -33.01 -50.12
C ALA A 20 12.13 -33.95 -49.40
N GLY A 21 12.00 -34.08 -48.07
CA GLY A 21 12.74 -35.04 -47.27
C GLY A 21 11.80 -36.07 -46.64
N VAL A 22 12.05 -37.30 -46.96
CA VAL A 22 11.31 -38.52 -46.58
C VAL A 22 11.22 -38.64 -45.05
N LEU A 23 9.99 -38.77 -44.51
CA LEU A 23 9.75 -39.18 -43.12
C LEU A 23 10.10 -40.65 -42.92
N ALA A 24 11.21 -40.94 -42.28
CA ALA A 24 11.46 -42.22 -41.64
C ALA A 24 10.92 -42.19 -40.21
N LEU A 25 9.82 -42.88 -39.98
CA LEU A 25 9.27 -43.15 -38.65
C LEU A 25 10.21 -44.10 -37.91
N MET A 26 10.99 -43.61 -36.97
CA MET A 26 11.62 -44.44 -35.94
C MET A 26 10.75 -44.42 -34.67
N PRO A 27 10.45 -45.59 -34.08
CA PRO A 27 9.73 -45.63 -32.81
C PRO A 27 10.65 -45.18 -31.67
N CYS A 28 10.23 -44.17 -30.93
CA CYS A 28 10.87 -43.75 -29.69
C CYS A 28 10.49 -44.79 -28.61
N PRO A 29 11.43 -45.50 -28.00
CA PRO A 29 11.11 -46.37 -26.87
C PRO A 29 10.94 -45.50 -25.64
N TRP A 30 9.71 -45.36 -25.17
CA TRP A 30 9.43 -44.89 -23.82
C TRP A 30 9.89 -45.94 -22.82
N GLY A 31 11.18 -45.92 -22.48
CA GLY A 31 11.67 -46.60 -21.31
C GLY A 31 11.20 -45.84 -20.09
N TYR A 32 10.38 -46.46 -19.26
CA TYR A 32 10.18 -46.06 -17.88
C TYR A 32 11.56 -45.97 -17.23
N ALA A 33 12.04 -44.72 -17.02
CA ALA A 33 13.16 -44.49 -16.13
C ALA A 33 12.67 -44.83 -14.74
N GLN A 34 13.22 -45.90 -14.20
CA GLN A 34 13.14 -46.23 -12.79
C GLN A 34 13.64 -45.02 -11.99
N ASP A 35 12.86 -44.72 -10.99
CA ASP A 35 13.07 -43.82 -9.88
C ASP A 35 14.53 -43.90 -9.37
N THR A 36 15.40 -43.08 -9.93
CA THR A 36 16.61 -42.69 -9.24
C THR A 36 16.18 -41.53 -8.35
N SER A 37 15.70 -41.89 -7.17
CA SER A 37 15.67 -40.97 -6.03
C SER A 37 17.09 -40.41 -5.85
N VAL A 38 17.38 -39.32 -6.56
CA VAL A 38 18.39 -38.39 -6.11
C VAL A 38 17.81 -37.86 -4.79
N GLY A 39 18.25 -38.49 -3.71
CA GLY A 39 17.98 -38.05 -2.39
C GLY A 39 18.39 -36.59 -2.34
N LEU A 40 17.41 -35.69 -2.47
CA LEU A 40 17.52 -34.39 -1.83
C LEU A 40 17.82 -34.72 -0.38
N GLN A 41 19.11 -34.71 -0.02
CA GLN A 41 19.50 -34.61 1.36
C GLN A 41 18.70 -33.43 1.90
N LYS A 42 17.65 -33.74 2.67
CA LYS A 42 17.02 -32.79 3.54
C LYS A 42 18.21 -32.15 4.26
N ALA A 43 18.41 -30.87 4.05
CA ALA A 43 19.28 -30.08 4.89
C ALA A 43 18.70 -30.18 6.31
N THR A 44 19.13 -31.20 7.04
CA THR A 44 18.79 -31.47 8.44
C THR A 44 19.68 -30.62 9.35
N ASP A 45 20.17 -29.50 8.88
CA ASP A 45 20.89 -28.50 9.67
C ASP A 45 19.99 -27.28 9.94
N THR A 46 18.82 -27.53 10.58
CA THR A 46 18.00 -26.46 11.16
C THR A 46 18.71 -25.72 12.32
N GLN A 47 19.80 -26.27 12.83
CA GLN A 47 20.66 -25.61 13.83
C GLN A 47 21.52 -24.47 13.25
N GLN A 48 21.58 -24.28 11.95
CA GLN A 48 22.44 -23.27 11.34
C GLN A 48 21.88 -21.84 11.48
N PHE A 49 20.56 -21.69 11.63
CA PHE A 49 19.87 -20.42 11.71
C PHE A 49 19.03 -20.34 13.00
N GLU A 50 19.64 -19.86 14.07
CA GLU A 50 18.96 -19.60 15.35
C GLU A 50 19.47 -18.31 15.95
N LEU A 51 18.58 -17.57 16.61
CA LEU A 51 18.93 -16.45 17.50
C LEU A 51 18.94 -16.95 18.94
N GLY A 52 20.11 -17.01 19.54
CA GLY A 52 20.25 -17.33 20.97
C GLY A 52 19.83 -16.17 21.87
N ALA A 53 19.67 -16.42 23.16
CA ALA A 53 19.23 -15.42 24.13
C ALA A 53 20.11 -14.15 24.13
N GLU A 54 21.43 -14.29 24.08
CA GLU A 54 22.36 -13.14 24.03
C GLU A 54 22.16 -12.27 22.78
N GLN A 55 21.83 -12.90 21.63
CA GLN A 55 21.55 -12.18 20.39
C GLN A 55 20.21 -11.44 20.47
N ILE A 56 19.18 -12.05 21.07
CA ILE A 56 17.89 -11.40 21.33
C ILE A 56 18.08 -10.21 22.28
N ASP A 57 18.83 -10.36 23.36
CA ASP A 57 19.14 -9.26 24.28
C ASP A 57 19.93 -8.13 23.60
N ALA A 58 20.83 -8.46 22.68
CA ALA A 58 21.56 -7.47 21.90
C ALA A 58 20.63 -6.73 20.92
N LEU A 59 19.72 -7.45 20.25
CA LEU A 59 18.69 -6.87 19.37
C LEU A 59 17.73 -5.97 20.17
N ASP A 60 17.28 -6.40 21.34
CA ASP A 60 16.40 -5.62 22.22
C ASP A 60 17.00 -4.24 22.52
N ARG A 61 18.26 -4.21 22.97
CA ARG A 61 18.99 -2.94 23.23
C ARG A 61 19.18 -2.13 21.96
N TRP A 62 19.52 -2.77 20.85
CA TRP A 62 19.74 -2.10 19.57
C TRP A 62 18.44 -1.48 19.01
N ILE A 63 17.29 -2.13 19.17
CA ILE A 63 15.98 -1.61 18.78
C ILE A 63 15.68 -0.31 19.54
N GLU A 64 15.87 -0.29 20.87
CA GLU A 64 15.64 0.93 21.66
C GLU A 64 16.60 2.06 21.25
N GLN A 65 17.88 1.78 21.09
CA GLN A 65 18.86 2.78 20.63
C GLN A 65 18.51 3.31 19.23
N THR A 66 18.01 2.44 18.36
CA THR A 66 17.56 2.82 17.02
C THR A 66 16.32 3.72 17.09
N ARG A 67 15.33 3.39 17.93
CA ARG A 67 14.14 4.22 18.17
C ARG A 67 14.54 5.63 18.63
N GLU A 68 15.43 5.72 19.60
CA GLU A 68 15.93 7.01 20.12
C GLU A 68 16.67 7.81 19.04
N THR A 69 17.56 7.16 18.28
CA THR A 69 18.33 7.78 17.18
C THR A 69 17.43 8.34 16.10
N TRP A 70 16.33 7.64 15.79
CA TRP A 70 15.34 8.07 14.80
C TRP A 70 14.28 9.01 15.38
N GLN A 71 14.29 9.25 16.69
CA GLN A 71 13.31 10.07 17.42
C GLN A 71 11.86 9.61 17.21
N VAL A 72 11.66 8.30 17.06
CA VAL A 72 10.32 7.71 16.95
C VAL A 72 9.67 7.70 18.33
N PRO A 73 8.44 8.23 18.49
CA PRO A 73 7.79 8.29 19.80
C PRO A 73 7.61 6.91 20.42
N GLY A 74 7.09 5.96 19.66
CA GLY A 74 6.87 4.60 20.12
C GLY A 74 6.81 3.59 18.99
N LEU A 75 7.17 2.36 19.29
CA LEU A 75 7.05 1.22 18.41
C LEU A 75 6.87 -0.08 19.22
N SER A 76 6.34 -1.10 18.56
CA SER A 76 6.22 -2.45 19.11
C SER A 76 6.77 -3.48 18.13
N VAL A 77 7.45 -4.51 18.64
CA VAL A 77 8.14 -5.52 17.83
C VAL A 77 7.76 -6.91 18.30
N ALA A 78 7.50 -7.83 17.36
CA ALA A 78 7.53 -9.26 17.66
C ALA A 78 8.47 -9.98 16.70
N ILE A 79 9.24 -10.92 17.25
CA ILE A 79 10.13 -11.85 16.53
C ILE A 79 9.66 -13.26 16.86
N VAL A 80 9.43 -14.06 15.84
CA VAL A 80 8.94 -15.43 15.98
C VAL A 80 9.84 -16.42 15.25
N ALA A 81 10.03 -17.60 15.83
CA ALA A 81 10.68 -18.74 15.19
C ALA A 81 9.79 -19.96 15.37
N TRP A 82 9.19 -20.46 14.28
CA TRP A 82 8.18 -21.51 14.32
C TRP A 82 7.08 -21.19 15.34
N ASP A 83 6.93 -22.01 16.38
CA ASP A 83 5.92 -21.89 17.43
C ASP A 83 6.38 -21.02 18.62
N GLN A 84 7.61 -20.50 18.58
CA GLN A 84 8.17 -19.71 19.65
C GLN A 84 8.10 -18.21 19.34
N VAL A 85 7.71 -17.43 20.34
CA VAL A 85 7.86 -15.98 20.35
C VAL A 85 9.19 -15.67 21.04
N LEU A 86 10.18 -15.24 20.25
CA LEU A 86 11.52 -14.93 20.76
C LEU A 86 11.59 -13.57 21.43
N LEU A 87 10.79 -12.61 20.92
CA LEU A 87 10.63 -11.27 21.46
C LEU A 87 9.20 -10.79 21.17
N SER A 88 8.52 -10.22 22.17
CA SER A 88 7.30 -9.43 21.98
C SER A 88 7.35 -8.27 22.95
N LYS A 89 7.59 -7.04 22.45
CA LYS A 89 7.90 -5.91 23.32
C LYS A 89 7.53 -4.56 22.69
N GLY A 90 7.09 -3.62 23.54
CA GLY A 90 6.93 -2.23 23.19
C GLY A 90 8.10 -1.37 23.65
N TYR A 91 8.31 -0.25 22.96
CA TYR A 91 9.40 0.71 23.21
C TYR A 91 8.85 2.13 23.10
N GLY A 92 9.34 3.02 23.97
CA GLY A 92 8.93 4.43 23.97
C GLY A 92 7.50 4.65 24.48
N ILE A 93 6.80 5.63 23.92
CA ILE A 93 5.52 6.17 24.43
C ILE A 93 4.44 6.15 23.37
N ARG A 94 3.18 6.00 23.80
CA ARG A 94 2.01 5.97 22.93
C ARG A 94 1.71 7.30 22.26
N GLU A 95 2.07 8.41 22.91
CA GLU A 95 1.87 9.76 22.39
C GLU A 95 2.97 10.70 22.88
N ARG A 96 3.56 11.44 21.96
CA ARG A 96 4.56 12.46 22.32
C ARG A 96 3.97 13.50 23.26
N GLY A 97 4.71 13.78 24.34
CA GLY A 97 4.27 14.71 25.39
C GLY A 97 3.45 14.06 26.51
N LYS A 98 3.13 12.76 26.39
CA LYS A 98 2.51 11.95 27.45
C LYS A 98 3.51 10.94 28.01
N THR A 99 3.11 10.18 29.04
CA THR A 99 4.00 9.26 29.77
C THR A 99 3.63 7.79 29.61
N GLN A 100 2.48 7.49 29.00
CA GLN A 100 2.01 6.12 28.84
C GLN A 100 2.94 5.34 27.89
N PRO A 101 3.53 4.23 28.35
CA PRO A 101 4.45 3.46 27.53
C PRO A 101 3.71 2.69 26.44
N VAL A 102 4.43 2.36 25.38
CA VAL A 102 4.04 1.31 24.44
C VAL A 102 4.44 -0.03 25.04
N ASP A 103 3.56 -1.02 24.91
CA ASP A 103 3.82 -2.42 25.21
C ASP A 103 3.47 -3.31 24.00
N ASP A 104 3.57 -4.63 24.15
CA ASP A 104 3.28 -5.59 23.09
C ASP A 104 1.78 -5.77 22.78
N GLN A 105 0.91 -5.21 23.64
CA GLN A 105 -0.56 -5.18 23.46
C GLN A 105 -1.06 -3.83 22.93
N THR A 106 -0.20 -2.83 22.81
CA THR A 106 -0.58 -1.50 22.31
C THR A 106 -1.07 -1.60 20.86
N LEU A 107 -2.27 -1.07 20.59
CA LEU A 107 -2.86 -1.08 19.25
C LEU A 107 -2.25 -0.02 18.35
N PHE A 108 -1.94 -0.44 17.14
CA PHE A 108 -1.51 0.38 16.00
C PHE A 108 -2.33 0.03 14.77
N ALA A 109 -2.43 0.92 13.80
CA ALA A 109 -2.89 0.56 12.47
C ALA A 109 -1.83 -0.31 11.77
N ILE A 110 -2.23 -1.48 11.28
CA ILE A 110 -1.33 -2.31 10.45
C ILE A 110 -1.44 -1.98 8.97
N ALA A 111 -2.38 -1.11 8.61
CA ALA A 111 -2.57 -0.61 7.26
C ALA A 111 -2.53 -1.73 6.21
N SER A 112 -1.70 -1.62 5.18
CA SER A 112 -1.68 -2.58 4.06
C SER A 112 -1.27 -4.01 4.43
N ASN A 113 -0.78 -4.29 5.63
CA ASN A 113 -0.69 -5.66 6.13
C ASN A 113 -2.07 -6.36 6.20
N THR A 114 -3.17 -5.60 6.26
CA THR A 114 -4.56 -6.07 6.13
C THR A 114 -4.81 -6.85 4.84
N LYS A 115 -4.09 -6.54 3.76
CA LYS A 115 -4.27 -7.18 2.44
C LYS A 115 -4.09 -8.69 2.47
N ALA A 116 -3.17 -9.17 3.27
CA ALA A 116 -2.95 -10.60 3.45
C ALA A 116 -4.15 -11.29 4.14
N PHE A 117 -4.77 -10.62 5.12
CA PHE A 117 -6.01 -11.12 5.76
C PHE A 117 -7.17 -11.18 4.76
N THR A 118 -7.30 -10.19 3.88
CA THR A 118 -8.32 -10.18 2.81
C THR A 118 -8.06 -11.28 1.79
N ALA A 119 -6.81 -11.56 1.45
CA ALA A 119 -6.44 -12.67 0.57
C ALA A 119 -6.76 -14.02 1.20
N ASP A 120 -6.44 -14.21 2.48
CA ASP A 120 -6.75 -15.46 3.19
C ASP A 120 -8.26 -15.63 3.42
N ALA A 121 -9.03 -14.55 3.61
CA ALA A 121 -10.49 -14.61 3.63
C ALA A 121 -11.07 -15.13 2.31
N LEU A 122 -10.54 -14.67 1.17
CA LEU A 122 -10.92 -15.24 -0.14
C LEU A 122 -10.43 -16.69 -0.30
N ALA A 123 -9.24 -17.02 0.21
CA ALA A 123 -8.72 -18.39 0.20
C ALA A 123 -9.64 -19.37 0.96
N ILE A 124 -10.20 -18.96 2.11
CA ILE A 124 -11.23 -19.73 2.84
C ILE A 124 -12.43 -19.98 1.94
N LEU A 125 -12.92 -18.97 1.23
CA LEU A 125 -14.09 -19.10 0.34
C LEU A 125 -13.79 -19.99 -0.88
N VAL A 126 -12.53 -20.00 -1.35
CA VAL A 126 -12.07 -20.94 -2.40
C VAL A 126 -12.06 -22.37 -1.86
N ASP A 127 -11.54 -22.61 -0.66
CA ASP A 127 -11.55 -23.93 -0.03
C ASP A 127 -12.97 -24.44 0.23
N GLU A 128 -13.92 -23.54 0.56
CA GLU A 128 -15.34 -23.86 0.71
C GLU A 128 -16.08 -24.05 -0.63
N GLY A 129 -15.41 -23.86 -1.77
CA GLY A 129 -16.02 -23.98 -3.10
C GLY A 129 -17.06 -22.88 -3.43
N LYS A 130 -17.10 -21.79 -2.68
CA LYS A 130 -18.02 -20.67 -2.89
C LYS A 130 -17.60 -19.77 -4.05
N LEU A 131 -16.31 -19.75 -4.37
CA LEU A 131 -15.73 -19.07 -5.51
C LEU A 131 -14.46 -19.76 -5.96
N THR A 132 -13.93 -19.35 -7.11
CA THR A 132 -12.58 -19.73 -7.57
C THR A 132 -11.75 -18.49 -7.83
N TRP A 133 -10.42 -18.63 -7.76
CA TRP A 133 -9.51 -17.51 -8.10
C TRP A 133 -9.71 -16.98 -9.52
N ASP A 134 -10.20 -17.84 -10.43
CA ASP A 134 -10.40 -17.52 -11.83
C ASP A 134 -11.83 -17.12 -12.18
N ASP A 135 -12.72 -17.01 -11.20
CA ASP A 135 -14.04 -16.42 -11.40
C ASP A 135 -13.90 -14.98 -11.90
N PRO A 136 -14.64 -14.58 -12.96
CA PRO A 136 -14.77 -13.18 -13.30
C PRO A 136 -15.35 -12.39 -12.11
N VAL A 137 -14.79 -11.21 -11.81
CA VAL A 137 -15.29 -10.37 -10.72
C VAL A 137 -16.79 -10.07 -10.88
N GLN A 138 -17.25 -9.87 -12.11
CA GLN A 138 -18.66 -9.59 -12.42
C GLN A 138 -19.62 -10.76 -12.12
N LYS A 139 -19.13 -11.98 -11.92
CA LYS A 139 -19.94 -13.12 -11.44
C LYS A 139 -20.46 -12.85 -10.03
N HIS A 140 -19.65 -12.21 -9.18
CA HIS A 140 -19.96 -11.87 -7.80
C HIS A 140 -20.46 -10.44 -7.66
N LEU A 141 -19.91 -9.51 -8.45
CA LEU A 141 -20.25 -8.07 -8.47
C LEU A 141 -20.72 -7.66 -9.88
N PRO A 142 -21.97 -7.94 -10.26
CA PRO A 142 -22.48 -7.65 -11.63
C PRO A 142 -22.37 -6.18 -12.05
N TRP A 143 -22.27 -5.29 -11.08
CA TRP A 143 -22.15 -3.84 -11.26
C TRP A 143 -20.69 -3.36 -11.39
N PHE A 144 -19.67 -4.18 -11.09
CA PHE A 144 -18.27 -3.80 -11.12
C PHE A 144 -17.81 -3.47 -12.55
N ARG A 145 -17.14 -2.33 -12.71
CA ARG A 145 -16.58 -1.89 -14.00
C ARG A 145 -15.23 -1.20 -13.80
N LEU A 146 -14.38 -1.37 -14.80
CA LEU A 146 -13.19 -0.54 -15.05
C LEU A 146 -13.49 0.35 -16.27
N SER A 147 -12.67 1.37 -16.52
CA SER A 147 -12.83 2.24 -17.70
C SER A 147 -12.67 1.49 -19.04
N ASP A 148 -11.83 0.44 -19.06
CA ASP A 148 -11.72 -0.48 -20.20
C ASP A 148 -12.77 -1.59 -20.09
N PRO A 149 -13.73 -1.69 -21.04
CA PRO A 149 -14.74 -2.74 -21.05
C PRO A 149 -14.16 -4.16 -21.18
N LEU A 150 -13.05 -4.34 -21.90
CA LEU A 150 -12.42 -5.65 -22.07
C LEU A 150 -11.79 -6.10 -20.73
N ALA A 151 -11.05 -5.20 -20.07
CA ALA A 151 -10.52 -5.46 -18.73
C ALA A 151 -11.64 -5.73 -17.72
N SER A 152 -12.75 -4.98 -17.78
CA SER A 152 -13.93 -5.16 -16.91
C SER A 152 -14.53 -6.56 -17.02
N ASN A 153 -14.56 -7.14 -18.20
CA ASN A 153 -15.15 -8.46 -18.45
C ASN A 153 -14.18 -9.62 -18.11
N ASP A 154 -12.87 -9.38 -18.21
CA ASP A 154 -11.86 -10.43 -18.03
C ASP A 154 -11.19 -10.40 -16.65
N ILE A 155 -11.33 -9.34 -15.86
CA ILE A 155 -10.72 -9.27 -14.53
C ILE A 155 -11.25 -10.38 -13.62
N ARG A 156 -10.32 -11.14 -13.00
CA ARG A 156 -10.58 -12.29 -12.13
C ARG A 156 -10.40 -11.91 -10.67
N VAL A 157 -10.94 -12.72 -9.77
CA VAL A 157 -10.78 -12.52 -8.32
C VAL A 157 -9.31 -12.39 -7.95
N ARG A 158 -8.42 -13.25 -8.48
CA ARG A 158 -6.97 -13.16 -8.22
C ARG A 158 -6.35 -11.85 -8.69
N ASP A 159 -6.87 -11.23 -9.77
CA ASP A 159 -6.33 -9.97 -10.29
C ASP A 159 -6.54 -8.80 -9.32
N LEU A 160 -7.59 -8.87 -8.49
CA LEU A 160 -7.85 -7.88 -7.44
C LEU A 160 -6.75 -7.86 -6.37
N LEU A 161 -6.05 -8.99 -6.16
CA LEU A 161 -5.12 -9.20 -5.06
C LEU A 161 -3.65 -9.03 -5.45
N CYS A 162 -3.33 -8.80 -6.72
CA CYS A 162 -1.94 -8.80 -7.17
C CYS A 162 -1.52 -7.55 -7.98
N HIS A 163 -2.29 -6.46 -7.93
CA HIS A 163 -1.91 -5.15 -8.47
C HIS A 163 -1.58 -5.12 -9.97
N ARG A 164 -2.41 -5.77 -10.79
CA ARG A 164 -2.24 -5.81 -12.26
C ARG A 164 -3.49 -5.41 -13.04
N SER A 165 -4.32 -4.56 -12.42
CA SER A 165 -5.56 -4.05 -13.03
C SER A 165 -5.34 -3.09 -14.21
N GLY A 166 -4.14 -2.55 -14.36
CA GLY A 166 -3.79 -1.50 -15.32
C GLY A 166 -3.82 -0.10 -14.71
N LEU A 167 -4.41 0.10 -13.53
CA LEU A 167 -4.35 1.38 -12.81
C LEU A 167 -2.94 1.68 -12.35
N GLY A 168 -2.56 2.95 -12.35
CA GLY A 168 -1.31 3.43 -11.76
C GLY A 168 -1.30 3.28 -10.24
N THR A 169 -0.09 3.27 -9.66
CA THR A 169 0.07 3.17 -8.21
C THR A 169 -0.64 4.31 -7.50
N PHE A 170 -1.59 4.00 -6.60
CA PHE A 170 -2.42 4.93 -5.82
C PHE A 170 -3.42 5.77 -6.62
N SER A 171 -3.59 5.55 -7.94
CA SER A 171 -4.63 6.21 -8.72
C SER A 171 -6.01 5.96 -8.12
N GLY A 172 -6.75 7.03 -7.88
CA GLY A 172 -8.09 7.01 -7.28
C GLY A 172 -8.12 6.94 -5.75
N ASP A 173 -6.99 6.97 -5.04
CA ASP A 173 -6.99 6.86 -3.58
C ASP A 173 -7.67 8.04 -2.87
N LEU A 174 -7.75 9.21 -3.48
CA LEU A 174 -8.59 10.30 -2.98
C LEU A 174 -10.07 9.92 -2.88
N LEU A 175 -10.58 8.91 -3.60
CA LEU A 175 -11.99 8.51 -3.54
C LEU A 175 -12.40 7.95 -2.16
N TRP A 176 -11.50 7.29 -1.46
CA TRP A 176 -11.77 6.72 -0.16
C TRP A 176 -11.21 7.56 1.00
N TRP A 177 -10.10 8.28 0.77
CA TRP A 177 -9.42 9.02 1.83
C TRP A 177 -10.25 10.23 2.28
N GLY A 178 -10.70 10.22 3.53
CA GLY A 178 -11.46 11.31 4.15
C GLY A 178 -12.86 11.55 3.57
N THR A 179 -13.41 10.65 2.77
CA THR A 179 -14.75 10.76 2.18
C THR A 179 -15.79 9.93 2.93
N PRO A 180 -17.08 10.29 2.86
CA PRO A 180 -18.17 9.50 3.43
C PRO A 180 -18.66 8.39 2.49
N TYR A 181 -18.03 8.18 1.34
CA TYR A 181 -18.47 7.22 0.34
C TYR A 181 -18.37 5.78 0.84
N SER A 182 -19.36 4.97 0.50
CA SER A 182 -19.31 3.53 0.74
C SER A 182 -18.31 2.84 -0.21
N PRO A 183 -17.79 1.65 0.14
CA PRO A 183 -16.89 0.89 -0.74
C PRO A 183 -17.46 0.72 -2.16
N LYS A 184 -18.73 0.36 -2.27
CA LYS A 184 -19.43 0.24 -3.56
C LYS A 184 -19.47 1.55 -4.33
N GLU A 185 -19.80 2.67 -3.67
CA GLU A 185 -19.83 3.99 -4.30
C GLU A 185 -18.45 4.42 -4.78
N ILE A 186 -17.40 4.19 -4.00
CA ILE A 186 -16.00 4.43 -4.38
C ILE A 186 -15.67 3.69 -5.68
N LEU A 187 -15.98 2.39 -5.74
CA LEU A 187 -15.73 1.56 -6.92
C LEU A 187 -16.55 2.02 -8.14
N GLN A 188 -17.79 2.44 -7.95
CA GLN A 188 -18.60 2.98 -9.03
C GLN A 188 -18.07 4.32 -9.57
N ARG A 189 -17.56 5.19 -8.70
CA ARG A 189 -16.94 6.46 -9.09
C ARG A 189 -15.60 6.24 -9.79
N SER A 190 -14.85 5.22 -9.40
CA SER A 190 -13.53 4.90 -9.96
C SER A 190 -13.55 4.42 -11.42
N VAL A 191 -14.72 4.13 -11.99
CA VAL A 191 -14.86 3.72 -13.40
C VAL A 191 -14.25 4.72 -14.39
N SER A 192 -14.19 5.99 -14.02
CA SER A 192 -13.61 7.05 -14.87
C SER A 192 -12.08 7.10 -14.83
N LEU A 193 -11.41 6.35 -13.95
CA LEU A 193 -9.95 6.31 -13.87
C LEU A 193 -9.36 5.72 -15.14
N LYS A 194 -8.41 6.43 -15.73
CA LYS A 194 -7.71 5.96 -16.93
C LYS A 194 -6.62 4.99 -16.52
N PRO A 195 -6.48 3.85 -17.22
CA PRO A 195 -5.36 2.95 -16.98
C PRO A 195 -4.04 3.64 -17.38
N GLU A 196 -3.00 3.43 -16.57
CA GLU A 196 -1.63 3.84 -16.89
C GLU A 196 -0.94 2.78 -17.76
N PHE A 197 -1.34 1.51 -17.61
CA PHE A 197 -0.78 0.36 -18.30
C PHE A 197 -1.89 -0.48 -18.95
N PRO A 198 -1.56 -1.29 -20.00
CA PRO A 198 -2.46 -2.33 -20.46
C PRO A 198 -2.77 -3.32 -19.33
N PHE A 199 -3.99 -3.83 -19.32
CA PHE A 199 -4.45 -4.81 -18.33
C PHE A 199 -3.49 -5.99 -18.20
N ARG A 200 -3.09 -6.33 -16.98
CA ARG A 200 -2.12 -7.38 -16.60
C ARG A 200 -0.67 -7.15 -17.08
N ALA A 201 -0.34 -6.07 -17.76
CA ALA A 201 1.00 -5.88 -18.32
C ALA A 201 2.04 -5.48 -17.26
N ASN A 202 1.67 -4.62 -16.33
CA ASN A 202 2.58 -4.05 -15.35
C ASN A 202 1.98 -4.08 -13.95
N TYR A 203 2.86 -3.92 -12.96
CA TYR A 203 2.50 -3.71 -11.57
C TYR A 203 2.08 -2.25 -11.35
N GLY A 204 0.88 -2.04 -10.80
CA GLY A 204 0.37 -0.74 -10.35
C GLY A 204 -0.41 -0.93 -9.05
N TYR A 205 0.18 -0.53 -7.93
CA TYR A 205 -0.39 -0.76 -6.60
C TYR A 205 -1.75 -0.07 -6.46
N SER A 206 -2.82 -0.83 -6.19
CA SER A 206 -4.19 -0.31 -6.14
C SER A 206 -4.93 -0.77 -4.89
N ASN A 207 -5.27 0.17 -4.01
CA ASN A 207 -6.14 -0.07 -2.87
C ASN A 207 -7.59 -0.36 -3.31
N LEU A 208 -8.04 0.27 -4.40
CA LEU A 208 -9.40 0.08 -4.94
C LEU A 208 -9.69 -1.38 -5.31
N MET A 209 -8.69 -2.12 -5.79
CA MET A 209 -8.88 -3.53 -6.12
C MET A 209 -9.09 -4.38 -4.86
N PHE A 210 -8.47 -4.05 -3.74
CA PHE A 210 -8.73 -4.70 -2.46
C PHE A 210 -10.09 -4.31 -1.85
N LEU A 211 -10.60 -3.10 -2.13
CA LEU A 211 -12.00 -2.78 -1.83
C LEU A 211 -12.94 -3.73 -2.58
N ALA A 212 -12.71 -3.92 -3.89
CA ALA A 212 -13.49 -4.86 -4.69
C ALA A 212 -13.37 -6.29 -4.15
N ALA A 213 -12.20 -6.70 -3.66
CA ALA A 213 -12.01 -7.99 -3.00
C ALA A 213 -12.87 -8.12 -1.74
N GLY A 214 -12.98 -7.04 -0.93
CA GLY A 214 -13.88 -6.98 0.23
C GLY A 214 -15.35 -7.15 -0.16
N GLU A 215 -15.81 -6.49 -1.21
CA GLU A 215 -17.16 -6.63 -1.76
C GLU A 215 -17.41 -8.06 -2.30
N VAL A 216 -16.39 -8.70 -2.93
CA VAL A 216 -16.48 -10.12 -3.35
C VAL A 216 -16.64 -11.04 -2.16
N ILE A 217 -15.92 -10.82 -1.05
CA ILE A 217 -16.08 -11.60 0.19
C ILE A 217 -17.53 -11.49 0.70
N GLU A 218 -18.07 -10.29 0.76
CA GLU A 218 -19.46 -10.09 1.20
C GLU A 218 -20.45 -10.76 0.27
N ALA A 219 -20.30 -10.60 -1.04
CA ALA A 219 -21.19 -11.23 -2.02
C ALA A 219 -21.15 -12.76 -1.99
N ALA A 220 -19.99 -13.37 -1.79
CA ALA A 220 -19.81 -14.83 -1.79
C ALA A 220 -20.18 -15.49 -0.44
N SER A 221 -19.98 -14.77 0.67
CA SER A 221 -20.22 -15.30 2.02
C SER A 221 -21.60 -14.93 2.59
N GLY A 222 -22.21 -13.84 2.13
CA GLY A 222 -23.39 -13.21 2.74
C GLY A 222 -23.06 -12.43 4.02
N MET A 223 -21.78 -12.20 4.32
CA MET A 223 -21.29 -11.57 5.55
C MET A 223 -20.41 -10.37 5.22
N PRO A 224 -20.61 -9.18 5.81
CA PRO A 224 -19.73 -8.04 5.63
C PRO A 224 -18.27 -8.39 5.92
N TRP A 225 -17.33 -7.81 5.13
CA TRP A 225 -15.90 -8.13 5.22
C TRP A 225 -15.36 -8.13 6.66
N GLY A 226 -15.65 -7.10 7.46
CA GLY A 226 -15.15 -7.02 8.83
C GLY A 226 -15.64 -8.12 9.74
N GLN A 227 -16.92 -8.52 9.62
CA GLN A 227 -17.49 -9.64 10.38
C GLN A 227 -16.89 -10.97 9.93
N PHE A 228 -16.63 -11.13 8.63
CA PHE A 228 -15.96 -12.31 8.10
C PHE A 228 -14.53 -12.42 8.66
N ILE A 229 -13.74 -11.34 8.60
CA ILE A 229 -12.39 -11.29 9.18
C ILE A 229 -12.42 -11.63 10.67
N GLN A 230 -13.34 -11.01 11.44
CA GLN A 230 -13.46 -11.28 12.87
C GLN A 230 -13.69 -12.75 13.14
N SER A 231 -14.76 -13.32 12.58
CA SER A 231 -15.23 -14.68 12.92
C SER A 231 -14.38 -15.80 12.30
N ARG A 232 -13.71 -15.53 11.14
CA ARG A 232 -13.03 -16.57 10.39
C ARG A 232 -11.51 -16.55 10.54
N LEU A 233 -10.94 -15.41 11.00
CA LEU A 233 -9.51 -15.25 11.18
C LEU A 233 -9.17 -14.75 12.59
N LEU A 234 -9.63 -13.58 13.02
CA LEU A 234 -9.19 -12.99 14.30
C LEU A 234 -9.57 -13.85 15.50
N ASP A 235 -10.82 -14.28 15.60
CA ASP A 235 -11.30 -15.11 16.73
C ASP A 235 -10.62 -16.48 16.75
N PRO A 236 -10.55 -17.26 15.63
CA PRO A 236 -9.88 -18.55 15.63
C PRO A 236 -8.37 -18.47 15.90
N LEU A 237 -7.71 -17.36 15.52
CA LEU A 237 -6.30 -17.11 15.78
C LEU A 237 -6.05 -16.50 17.17
N GLU A 238 -7.09 -16.30 17.98
CA GLU A 238 -7.00 -15.69 19.30
C GLU A 238 -6.37 -14.28 19.29
N MET A 239 -6.56 -13.54 18.17
CA MET A 239 -6.10 -12.16 18.00
C MET A 239 -7.08 -11.18 18.68
N THR A 240 -7.25 -11.34 19.99
CA THR A 240 -8.32 -10.69 20.76
C THR A 240 -8.16 -9.17 20.91
N GLY A 241 -6.94 -8.66 20.81
CA GLY A 241 -6.65 -7.23 20.81
C GLY A 241 -6.98 -6.57 19.48
N SER A 242 -6.90 -7.31 18.35
CA SER A 242 -7.06 -6.79 17.01
C SER A 242 -8.50 -6.33 16.71
N LYS A 243 -8.62 -5.30 15.86
CA LYS A 243 -9.88 -4.67 15.46
C LYS A 243 -9.91 -4.49 13.95
N TRP A 244 -11.06 -4.64 13.32
CA TRP A 244 -11.23 -4.45 11.88
C TRP A 244 -11.82 -3.08 11.50
N SER A 245 -12.11 -2.23 12.48
CA SER A 245 -12.67 -0.90 12.30
C SER A 245 -12.15 0.06 13.37
N ILE A 246 -11.87 1.30 12.97
CA ILE A 246 -11.50 2.38 13.89
C ILE A 246 -12.61 2.64 14.94
N LYS A 247 -13.87 2.36 14.62
CA LYS A 247 -14.99 2.53 15.56
C LYS A 247 -14.90 1.63 16.79
N GLN A 248 -14.12 0.55 16.70
CA GLN A 248 -13.96 -0.42 17.79
C GLN A 248 -12.90 -0.01 18.82
N ILE A 249 -12.14 1.07 18.61
CA ILE A 249 -11.15 1.54 19.59
C ILE A 249 -11.72 2.53 20.61
N GLY A 250 -12.98 2.95 20.46
CA GLY A 250 -13.64 3.81 21.44
C GLY A 250 -13.67 3.12 22.81
N GLY A 251 -13.06 3.73 23.83
CA GLY A 251 -12.93 3.15 25.17
C GLY A 251 -11.77 2.17 25.37
N VAL A 252 -10.95 1.90 24.35
CA VAL A 252 -9.71 1.13 24.50
C VAL A 252 -8.60 2.07 24.94
N GLU A 253 -8.04 1.80 26.13
CA GLU A 253 -7.00 2.69 26.70
C GLU A 253 -5.62 2.49 26.06
N ASN A 254 -5.29 1.26 25.66
CA ASN A 254 -3.96 0.90 25.16
C ASN A 254 -3.88 1.03 23.63
N VAL A 255 -3.97 2.27 23.14
CA VAL A 255 -3.92 2.63 21.73
C VAL A 255 -2.83 3.68 21.52
N ALA A 256 -1.98 3.49 20.52
CA ALA A 256 -0.99 4.48 20.13
C ALA A 256 -1.65 5.65 19.38
N THR A 257 -1.21 6.87 19.61
CA THR A 257 -1.62 8.05 18.84
C THR A 257 -0.79 8.15 17.57
N PRO A 258 -1.40 8.38 16.39
CA PRO A 258 -0.64 8.63 15.16
C PRO A 258 0.12 9.95 15.22
N HIS A 259 1.29 10.03 14.54
CA HIS A 259 2.10 11.25 14.51
C HIS A 259 2.48 11.61 13.07
N LYS A 260 2.25 12.87 12.70
CA LYS A 260 2.88 13.44 11.52
C LYS A 260 4.37 13.59 11.76
N THR A 261 5.17 13.04 10.86
CA THR A 261 6.63 13.04 10.96
C THR A 261 7.23 14.14 10.08
N TYR A 262 8.06 14.94 10.68
CA TYR A 262 8.93 15.94 10.03
C TYR A 262 10.39 15.47 10.09
N LEU A 263 11.30 16.30 9.60
CA LEU A 263 12.73 15.96 9.61
C LEU A 263 13.31 15.85 11.04
N ASP A 264 12.84 16.70 11.94
CA ASP A 264 13.39 16.94 13.29
C ASP A 264 12.38 16.68 14.42
N ARG A 265 11.13 16.38 14.09
CA ARG A 265 10.07 16.12 15.09
C ARG A 265 8.95 15.27 14.53
N SER A 266 8.15 14.74 15.45
CA SER A 266 6.87 14.09 15.15
C SER A 266 5.79 14.69 16.03
N ASP A 267 4.70 15.17 15.45
CA ASP A 267 3.60 15.81 16.17
C ASP A 267 2.37 14.91 16.17
N PRO A 268 1.66 14.73 17.31
CA PRO A 268 0.47 13.90 17.36
C PRO A 268 -0.63 14.49 16.46
N ILE A 269 -1.34 13.59 15.77
CA ILE A 269 -2.50 13.93 14.94
C ILE A 269 -3.70 13.06 15.31
N GLU A 270 -4.88 13.44 14.86
CA GLU A 270 -6.08 12.64 15.05
C GLU A 270 -6.05 11.38 14.18
N TRP A 271 -6.73 10.32 14.64
CA TRP A 271 -6.96 9.13 13.86
C TRP A 271 -7.86 9.45 12.64
N MET A 272 -7.43 9.03 11.46
CA MET A 272 -8.24 9.07 10.25
C MET A 272 -9.17 7.84 10.19
N ASN A 273 -10.36 7.99 9.67
CA ASN A 273 -11.26 6.87 9.45
C ASN A 273 -10.99 6.20 8.10
N TRP A 274 -10.54 4.94 8.13
CA TRP A 274 -10.28 4.11 6.94
C TRP A 274 -11.31 2.98 6.75
N ASP A 275 -12.46 3.03 7.44
CA ASP A 275 -13.48 1.97 7.37
C ASP A 275 -14.01 1.77 5.95
N SER A 276 -14.09 2.83 5.12
CA SER A 276 -14.53 2.73 3.73
C SER A 276 -13.58 1.92 2.84
N MET A 277 -12.31 1.78 3.25
CA MET A 277 -11.30 0.99 2.55
C MET A 277 -10.74 -0.14 3.44
N ALA A 278 -11.50 -0.59 4.44
CA ALA A 278 -11.04 -1.51 5.46
C ALA A 278 -10.39 -2.78 4.88
N ALA A 279 -10.92 -3.35 3.81
CA ALA A 279 -10.37 -4.54 3.16
C ALA A 279 -8.94 -4.35 2.60
N ALA A 280 -8.51 -3.11 2.36
CA ALA A 280 -7.17 -2.79 1.90
C ALA A 280 -6.22 -2.37 3.03
N GLY A 281 -6.75 -1.86 4.18
CA GLY A 281 -5.88 -1.26 5.20
C GLY A 281 -6.49 -0.96 6.55
N GLY A 282 -7.68 -1.49 6.89
CA GLY A 282 -8.44 -1.05 8.06
C GLY A 282 -8.17 -1.80 9.36
N ILE A 283 -7.38 -2.88 9.38
CA ILE A 283 -7.10 -3.62 10.60
C ILE A 283 -6.17 -2.82 11.52
N LEU A 284 -6.53 -2.79 12.80
CA LEU A 284 -5.67 -2.35 13.89
C LEU A 284 -5.24 -3.58 14.68
N SER A 285 -3.97 -3.68 15.04
CA SER A 285 -3.43 -4.83 15.75
C SER A 285 -2.27 -4.44 16.68
N ASN A 286 -1.72 -5.41 17.36
CA ASN A 286 -0.59 -5.28 18.28
C ASN A 286 0.47 -6.34 17.96
N ALA A 287 1.66 -6.23 18.55
CA ALA A 287 2.77 -7.14 18.25
C ALA A 287 2.45 -8.59 18.62
N SER A 288 1.79 -8.83 19.75
CA SER A 288 1.43 -10.19 20.21
C SER A 288 0.44 -10.87 19.26
N ASP A 289 -0.58 -10.15 18.79
CA ASP A 289 -1.55 -10.70 17.84
C ASP A 289 -0.90 -10.93 16.46
N MET A 290 -0.05 -10.01 16.01
CA MET A 290 0.69 -10.18 14.76
C MET A 290 1.72 -11.33 14.83
N ALA A 291 2.25 -11.66 16.01
CA ALA A 291 3.04 -12.87 16.20
C ALA A 291 2.22 -14.13 15.92
N ARG A 292 0.97 -14.21 16.43
CA ARG A 292 0.04 -15.33 16.14
C ARG A 292 -0.29 -15.42 14.65
N TRP A 293 -0.51 -14.28 14.00
CA TRP A 293 -0.71 -14.20 12.55
C TRP A 293 0.47 -14.78 11.77
N MET A 294 1.71 -14.35 12.09
CA MET A 294 2.91 -14.88 11.43
C MET A 294 3.08 -16.39 11.66
N GLN A 295 2.85 -16.87 12.89
CA GLN A 295 2.88 -18.30 13.21
C GLN A 295 1.87 -19.10 12.41
N PHE A 296 0.64 -18.59 12.25
CA PHE A 296 -0.40 -19.20 11.42
C PHE A 296 0.05 -19.31 9.95
N GLN A 297 0.66 -18.27 9.39
CA GLN A 297 1.19 -18.30 8.03
C GLN A 297 2.31 -19.36 7.88
N MET A 298 3.22 -19.44 8.85
CA MET A 298 4.32 -20.40 8.85
C MET A 298 3.84 -21.84 9.09
N ARG A 299 2.76 -22.03 9.86
CA ARG A 299 2.06 -23.33 10.01
C ARG A 299 1.18 -23.68 8.79
N GLN A 300 1.29 -22.90 7.71
CA GLN A 300 0.62 -23.16 6.45
C GLN A 300 -0.92 -23.22 6.57
N GLY A 301 -1.49 -22.29 7.33
CA GLY A 301 -2.93 -22.14 7.48
C GLY A 301 -3.56 -22.94 8.63
N VAL A 302 -2.73 -23.45 9.54
CA VAL A 302 -3.16 -24.18 10.74
C VAL A 302 -3.03 -23.27 11.97
N ASP A 303 -4.08 -23.19 12.79
CA ASP A 303 -4.08 -22.41 14.02
C ASP A 303 -3.30 -23.10 15.17
N SER A 304 -3.26 -22.48 16.35
CA SER A 304 -2.59 -22.99 17.54
C SER A 304 -3.20 -24.27 18.09
N GLN A 305 -4.44 -24.57 17.73
CA GLN A 305 -5.21 -25.76 18.19
C GLN A 305 -5.17 -26.91 17.17
N GLY A 306 -4.43 -26.76 16.07
CA GLY A 306 -4.32 -27.76 14.99
C GLY A 306 -5.50 -27.75 14.01
N ARG A 307 -6.37 -26.73 14.02
CA ARG A 307 -7.48 -26.59 13.07
C ARG A 307 -6.97 -25.95 11.77
N VAL A 308 -7.34 -26.52 10.65
CA VAL A 308 -7.05 -25.94 9.33
C VAL A 308 -8.08 -24.84 9.05
N LEU A 309 -7.66 -23.58 9.08
CA LEU A 309 -8.52 -22.44 8.71
C LEU A 309 -8.42 -22.13 7.22
N VAL A 310 -7.22 -22.24 6.65
CA VAL A 310 -6.94 -22.12 5.21
C VAL A 310 -6.09 -23.32 4.81
N SER A 311 -6.41 -23.97 3.70
CA SER A 311 -5.62 -25.12 3.29
C SER A 311 -4.18 -24.72 2.92
N LYS A 312 -3.24 -25.64 3.17
CA LYS A 312 -1.84 -25.47 2.79
C LYS A 312 -1.66 -25.05 1.33
N ALA A 313 -2.49 -25.62 0.43
CA ALA A 313 -2.44 -25.30 -0.99
C ALA A 313 -2.77 -23.82 -1.24
N ARG A 314 -3.75 -23.25 -0.52
CA ARG A 314 -4.14 -21.85 -0.68
C ARG A 314 -3.09 -20.91 -0.07
N ILE A 315 -2.56 -21.19 1.11
CA ILE A 315 -1.45 -20.42 1.69
C ILE A 315 -0.24 -20.43 0.74
N TYR A 316 0.10 -21.59 0.18
CA TYR A 316 1.17 -21.69 -0.82
C TYR A 316 0.89 -20.80 -2.04
N GLU A 317 -0.35 -20.80 -2.55
CA GLU A 317 -0.76 -20.02 -3.71
C GLU A 317 -0.72 -18.52 -3.47
N THR A 318 -1.11 -18.04 -2.27
CA THR A 318 -1.03 -16.60 -1.94
C THR A 318 0.40 -16.08 -1.94
N MET A 319 1.39 -16.93 -1.65
CA MET A 319 2.82 -16.61 -1.61
C MET A 319 3.57 -16.95 -2.90
N GLN A 320 2.86 -17.15 -4.03
CA GLN A 320 3.48 -17.35 -5.35
C GLN A 320 3.52 -16.04 -6.15
N PRO A 321 4.50 -15.85 -7.06
CA PRO A 321 4.56 -14.67 -7.92
C PRO A 321 3.36 -14.60 -8.87
N HIS A 322 2.59 -13.52 -8.80
CA HIS A 322 1.49 -13.20 -9.71
C HIS A 322 1.75 -11.95 -10.56
N SER A 323 2.51 -11.01 -10.02
CA SER A 323 2.96 -9.80 -10.73
C SER A 323 4.44 -9.60 -10.48
N ILE A 324 5.19 -9.27 -11.53
CA ILE A 324 6.63 -8.98 -11.42
C ILE A 324 6.80 -7.51 -11.04
N ILE A 325 7.67 -7.25 -10.07
CA ILE A 325 8.08 -5.90 -9.68
C ILE A 325 9.54 -5.71 -10.12
N PRO A 326 9.84 -4.76 -11.02
CA PRO A 326 11.23 -4.50 -11.42
C PRO A 326 12.10 -4.13 -10.22
N VAL A 327 13.30 -4.70 -10.16
CA VAL A 327 14.30 -4.30 -9.17
C VAL A 327 15.01 -3.05 -9.68
N SER A 328 14.80 -1.91 -9.02
CA SER A 328 15.46 -0.66 -9.42
C SER A 328 16.98 -0.74 -9.19
N MET A 329 17.74 0.04 -9.98
CA MET A 329 19.20 0.12 -9.84
C MET A 329 19.63 0.53 -8.42
N ASN A 330 18.94 1.47 -7.80
CA ASN A 330 19.21 1.90 -6.42
C ASN A 330 19.04 0.73 -5.44
N ARG A 331 17.95 -0.05 -5.57
CA ARG A 331 17.72 -1.22 -4.71
C ARG A 331 18.77 -2.30 -4.94
N SER A 332 19.12 -2.58 -6.20
CA SER A 332 20.16 -3.55 -6.55
C SER A 332 21.53 -3.20 -5.96
N GLN A 333 21.85 -1.91 -5.86
CA GLN A 333 23.09 -1.44 -5.22
C GLN A 333 23.05 -1.57 -3.69
N ARG A 334 21.88 -1.31 -3.07
CA ARG A 334 21.71 -1.35 -1.62
C ARG A 334 21.52 -2.76 -1.06
N ILE A 335 20.88 -3.63 -1.83
CA ILE A 335 20.59 -5.02 -1.46
C ILE A 335 21.00 -5.90 -2.64
N PRO A 336 22.31 -6.13 -2.84
CA PRO A 336 22.82 -6.86 -4.02
C PRO A 336 22.34 -8.31 -4.10
N SER A 337 21.93 -8.89 -3.00
CA SER A 337 21.41 -10.27 -2.93
C SER A 337 19.95 -10.39 -3.42
N THR A 338 19.26 -9.27 -3.72
CA THR A 338 17.91 -9.30 -4.26
C THR A 338 17.98 -9.14 -5.78
N HIS A 339 17.64 -10.21 -6.51
CA HIS A 339 17.61 -10.27 -7.98
C HIS A 339 16.19 -10.19 -8.51
N PHE A 340 15.20 -10.69 -7.76
CA PHE A 340 13.81 -10.76 -8.16
C PHE A 340 12.90 -10.17 -7.10
N ARG A 341 11.87 -9.47 -7.59
CA ARG A 341 10.76 -9.02 -6.76
C ARG A 341 9.45 -9.32 -7.46
N ALA A 342 8.46 -9.73 -6.70
CA ALA A 342 7.14 -10.00 -7.20
C ALA A 342 6.07 -9.60 -6.17
N TYR A 343 4.82 -9.68 -6.59
CA TYR A 343 3.68 -9.61 -5.70
C TYR A 343 2.84 -10.88 -5.86
N GLY A 344 2.50 -11.47 -4.73
CA GLY A 344 1.61 -12.61 -4.63
C GLY A 344 0.13 -12.19 -4.56
N LEU A 345 -0.68 -12.90 -3.81
CA LEU A 345 -2.03 -12.48 -3.45
C LEU A 345 -1.97 -11.85 -2.05
N GLY A 346 -1.85 -10.52 -2.00
CA GLY A 346 -1.72 -9.76 -0.76
C GLY A 346 -0.32 -9.74 -0.12
N TRP A 347 0.71 -10.29 -0.78
CA TRP A 347 2.07 -10.39 -0.27
C TRP A 347 3.11 -9.84 -1.23
N SER A 348 4.04 -9.04 -0.73
CA SER A 348 5.29 -8.72 -1.43
C SER A 348 6.28 -9.88 -1.29
N LEU A 349 6.95 -10.22 -2.38
CA LEU A 349 7.90 -11.32 -2.47
C LEU A 349 9.26 -10.82 -2.97
N ALA A 350 10.34 -11.35 -2.42
CA ALA A 350 11.70 -11.09 -2.89
C ALA A 350 12.61 -12.29 -2.59
N ASP A 351 13.68 -12.44 -3.36
CA ASP A 351 14.83 -13.25 -2.94
C ASP A 351 15.79 -12.41 -2.09
N TYR A 352 16.43 -13.04 -1.12
CA TYR A 352 17.37 -12.40 -0.24
C TYR A 352 18.36 -13.43 0.32
N HIS A 353 19.65 -13.33 -0.02
CA HIS A 353 20.70 -14.27 0.39
C HIS A 353 20.32 -15.75 0.22
N GLY A 354 19.61 -16.08 -0.87
CA GLY A 354 19.22 -17.45 -1.22
C GLY A 354 17.93 -17.94 -0.57
N VAL A 355 17.24 -17.14 0.23
CA VAL A 355 15.92 -17.45 0.80
C VAL A 355 14.83 -16.60 0.18
N LYS A 356 13.58 -17.07 0.23
CA LYS A 356 12.40 -16.30 -0.15
C LYS A 356 11.90 -15.48 1.02
N LEU A 357 11.85 -14.15 0.87
CA LEU A 357 11.17 -13.25 1.79
C LEU A 357 9.72 -13.07 1.36
N VAL A 358 8.82 -13.17 2.32
CA VAL A 358 7.38 -12.91 2.21
C VAL A 358 7.01 -11.87 3.26
N GLY A 359 6.44 -10.74 2.84
CA GLY A 359 6.08 -9.69 3.78
C GLY A 359 5.26 -8.58 3.16
N HIS A 360 4.94 -7.58 3.93
CA HIS A 360 4.27 -6.38 3.48
C HIS A 360 4.56 -5.21 4.42
N GLY A 361 4.71 -4.03 3.85
CA GLY A 361 4.70 -2.78 4.60
C GLY A 361 3.30 -2.19 4.66
N GLY A 362 3.01 -1.38 5.66
CA GLY A 362 1.74 -0.67 5.80
C GLY A 362 1.96 0.79 6.17
N GLY A 363 1.33 1.70 5.43
CA GLY A 363 1.30 3.13 5.74
C GLY A 363 -0.13 3.55 6.08
N TYR A 364 -0.30 4.18 7.21
CA TYR A 364 -1.53 4.80 7.70
C TYR A 364 -1.26 6.26 8.07
N ASP A 365 -2.29 7.09 8.14
CA ASP A 365 -2.10 8.48 8.62
C ASP A 365 -1.36 8.50 9.96
N GLY A 366 -0.08 8.85 9.94
CA GLY A 366 0.76 8.97 11.12
C GLY A 366 1.34 7.67 11.70
N MET A 367 1.20 6.53 11.02
CA MET A 367 1.73 5.23 11.46
C MET A 367 2.31 4.42 10.31
N TYR A 368 3.38 3.66 10.59
CA TYR A 368 3.90 2.65 9.68
C TYR A 368 3.99 1.29 10.38
N SER A 369 3.78 0.25 9.60
CA SER A 369 3.98 -1.15 9.99
C SER A 369 4.84 -1.86 8.96
N GLU A 370 5.63 -2.83 9.39
CA GLU A 370 6.46 -3.66 8.52
C GLU A 370 6.44 -5.09 9.03
N GLN A 371 6.15 -6.05 8.15
CA GLN A 371 6.17 -7.47 8.45
C GLN A 371 7.00 -8.20 7.41
N LEU A 372 7.90 -9.09 7.86
CA LEU A 372 8.75 -9.87 6.97
C LEU A 372 8.95 -11.27 7.54
N MET A 373 8.77 -12.28 6.69
CA MET A 373 8.89 -13.69 7.03
C MET A 373 9.82 -14.43 6.08
N ILE A 374 10.44 -15.51 6.57
CA ILE A 374 11.10 -16.57 5.81
C ILE A 374 10.32 -17.86 6.09
N PRO A 375 9.19 -18.12 5.38
CA PRO A 375 8.30 -19.23 5.74
C PRO A 375 8.97 -20.61 5.72
N GLU A 376 9.92 -20.82 4.82
CA GLU A 376 10.68 -22.08 4.71
C GLU A 376 11.60 -22.35 5.90
N LEU A 377 12.01 -21.31 6.63
CA LEU A 377 12.81 -21.41 7.86
C LEU A 377 11.99 -21.15 9.12
N GLY A 378 10.69 -20.93 8.99
CA GLY A 378 9.79 -20.67 10.12
C GLY A 378 10.12 -19.41 10.90
N PHE A 379 10.70 -18.39 10.28
CA PHE A 379 11.15 -17.16 10.94
C PHE A 379 10.38 -15.95 10.47
N GLY A 380 10.06 -15.04 11.40
CA GLY A 380 9.33 -13.82 11.06
C GLY A 380 9.53 -12.70 12.08
N VAL A 381 9.36 -11.47 11.60
CA VAL A 381 9.45 -10.26 12.40
C VAL A 381 8.40 -9.25 11.95
N VAL A 382 7.78 -8.58 12.91
CA VAL A 382 6.86 -7.46 12.68
C VAL A 382 7.27 -6.27 13.53
N VAL A 383 7.15 -5.08 12.96
CA VAL A 383 7.37 -3.79 13.63
C VAL A 383 6.17 -2.89 13.37
N LEU A 384 5.58 -2.35 14.42
CA LEU A 384 4.46 -1.40 14.39
C LEU A 384 4.95 -0.08 14.99
N THR A 385 4.70 1.05 14.32
CA THR A 385 5.16 2.37 14.80
C THR A 385 4.07 3.41 14.75
N ASN A 386 4.09 4.34 15.69
CA ASN A 386 3.24 5.54 15.68
C ASN A 386 3.93 6.74 14.99
N SER A 387 4.69 6.47 13.95
CA SER A 387 5.44 7.46 13.17
C SER A 387 5.51 7.03 11.71
N MET A 388 5.56 7.97 10.78
CA MET A 388 5.72 7.72 9.35
C MET A 388 7.19 7.66 8.93
N THR A 389 8.03 7.03 9.74
CA THR A 389 9.45 6.77 9.41
C THR A 389 9.63 5.32 8.96
N PRO A 390 10.52 5.02 8.00
CA PRO A 390 10.80 3.65 7.58
C PRO A 390 11.71 2.89 8.57
N ILE A 391 11.69 3.23 9.86
CA ILE A 391 12.46 2.55 10.91
C ILE A 391 12.15 1.05 10.97
N GLY A 392 10.86 0.69 10.73
CA GLY A 392 10.44 -0.72 10.68
C GLY A 392 11.26 -1.51 9.66
N ASN A 393 11.52 -0.94 8.49
CA ASN A 393 12.33 -1.57 7.46
C ASN A 393 13.77 -1.82 7.92
N ALA A 394 14.38 -0.84 8.61
CA ALA A 394 15.74 -1.01 9.17
C ALA A 394 15.77 -2.12 10.23
N ILE A 395 14.75 -2.19 11.09
CA ILE A 395 14.66 -3.19 12.16
C ILE A 395 14.44 -4.60 11.58
N VAL A 396 13.47 -4.79 10.66
CA VAL A 396 13.17 -6.12 10.11
C VAL A 396 14.37 -6.69 9.36
N TYR A 397 15.09 -5.88 8.57
CA TYR A 397 16.29 -6.36 7.88
C TYR A 397 17.45 -6.62 8.82
N GLN A 398 17.66 -5.83 9.88
CA GLN A 398 18.69 -6.11 10.89
C GLN A 398 18.43 -7.43 11.61
N VAL A 399 17.16 -7.73 11.95
CA VAL A 399 16.76 -8.99 12.59
C VAL A 399 16.97 -10.18 11.63
N ILE A 400 16.55 -10.04 10.36
CA ILE A 400 16.75 -11.07 9.32
C ILE A 400 18.25 -11.31 9.06
N ASP A 401 19.06 -10.25 8.96
CA ASP A 401 20.51 -10.35 8.78
C ASP A 401 21.16 -11.12 9.95
N GLY A 402 20.74 -10.82 11.18
CA GLY A 402 21.20 -11.54 12.37
C GLY A 402 20.83 -13.03 12.34
N PHE A 403 19.59 -13.34 11.97
CA PHE A 403 19.11 -14.71 11.84
C PHE A 403 19.85 -15.49 10.75
N LEU A 404 20.06 -14.90 9.58
CA LEU A 404 20.78 -15.51 8.45
C LEU A 404 22.31 -15.45 8.61
N LYS A 405 22.83 -14.86 9.68
CA LYS A 405 24.26 -14.64 9.94
C LYS A 405 24.95 -13.89 8.80
N VAL A 406 24.22 -12.95 8.19
CA VAL A 406 24.75 -12.08 7.13
C VAL A 406 25.48 -10.91 7.77
N THR A 407 26.71 -10.65 7.32
CA THR A 407 27.43 -9.43 7.67
C THR A 407 26.82 -8.27 6.86
N ALA A 408 25.95 -7.50 7.49
CA ALA A 408 25.36 -6.31 6.91
C ALA A 408 26.03 -5.03 7.43
N GLY A 409 25.83 -3.92 6.70
CA GLY A 409 26.15 -2.58 7.17
C GLY A 409 25.28 -2.15 8.35
N ASN A 410 25.40 -0.89 8.74
CA ASN A 410 24.53 -0.30 9.76
C ASN A 410 23.17 0.06 9.17
N ARG A 411 22.21 -0.88 9.20
CA ARG A 411 20.86 -0.72 8.64
C ARG A 411 20.13 0.50 9.20
N SER A 412 20.34 0.80 10.48
CA SER A 412 19.74 1.96 11.13
C SER A 412 20.27 3.27 10.52
N GLN A 413 21.59 3.41 10.42
CA GLN A 413 22.18 4.65 9.90
C GLN A 413 21.89 4.84 8.42
N GLU A 414 22.04 3.80 7.61
CA GLU A 414 21.74 3.84 6.16
C GLU A 414 20.28 4.22 5.89
N GLY A 415 19.35 3.63 6.64
CA GLY A 415 17.91 3.93 6.56
C GLY A 415 17.59 5.36 6.97
N LEU A 416 18.19 5.84 8.06
CA LEU A 416 17.99 7.19 8.57
C LEU A 416 18.50 8.25 7.59
N ASP A 417 19.68 8.04 7.01
CA ASP A 417 20.27 8.97 6.03
C ASP A 417 19.40 9.05 4.77
N GLN A 418 18.87 7.91 4.33
CA GLN A 418 17.92 7.89 3.21
C GLN A 418 16.62 8.61 3.55
N PHE A 419 16.04 8.35 4.72
CA PHE A 419 14.83 9.04 5.19
C PHE A 419 15.03 10.56 5.19
N ARG A 420 16.14 11.03 5.78
CA ARG A 420 16.48 12.46 5.82
C ARG A 420 16.63 13.06 4.43
N SER A 421 17.27 12.34 3.51
CA SER A 421 17.42 12.78 2.12
C SER A 421 16.08 12.87 1.40
N SER A 422 15.23 11.85 1.53
CA SER A 422 13.88 11.81 0.94
C SER A 422 12.98 12.90 1.52
N ARG A 423 13.04 13.12 2.83
CA ARG A 423 12.26 14.19 3.50
C ARG A 423 12.69 15.57 3.01
N LYS A 424 13.99 15.85 2.90
CA LYS A 424 14.49 17.12 2.33
C LYS A 424 14.02 17.32 0.89
N ALA A 425 14.03 16.27 0.09
CA ALA A 425 13.54 16.35 -1.30
C ALA A 425 12.03 16.64 -1.34
N PHE A 426 11.26 16.05 -0.44
CA PHE A 426 9.82 16.31 -0.29
C PHE A 426 9.55 17.76 0.16
N ASP A 427 10.26 18.25 1.18
CA ASP A 427 10.15 19.64 1.65
C ASP A 427 10.48 20.64 0.52
N GLU A 428 11.45 20.32 -0.32
CA GLU A 428 11.80 21.14 -1.49
C GLU A 428 10.69 21.11 -2.57
N ARG A 429 9.99 19.98 -2.77
CA ARG A 429 8.81 19.92 -3.64
C ARG A 429 7.70 20.84 -3.14
N ILE A 430 7.40 20.79 -1.83
CA ILE A 430 6.41 21.68 -1.20
C ILE A 430 6.83 23.15 -1.38
N ARG A 431 8.09 23.46 -1.10
CA ARG A 431 8.63 24.81 -1.28
C ARG A 431 8.45 25.32 -2.72
N LYS A 432 8.77 24.49 -3.73
CA LYS A 432 8.58 24.84 -5.13
C LYS A 432 7.13 25.05 -5.51
N ALA A 433 6.22 24.20 -5.03
CA ALA A 433 4.79 24.33 -5.29
C ALA A 433 4.15 25.56 -4.63
N THR A 434 4.78 26.13 -3.61
CA THR A 434 4.28 27.27 -2.84
C THR A 434 5.10 28.58 -3.00
N LEU A 435 6.16 28.55 -3.84
CA LEU A 435 6.91 29.75 -4.14
C LEU A 435 6.32 30.49 -5.35
N PRO A 436 6.08 31.80 -5.25
CA PRO A 436 5.64 32.57 -6.41
C PRO A 436 6.74 32.64 -7.47
N VAL A 437 6.37 32.35 -8.71
CA VAL A 437 7.27 32.53 -9.87
C VAL A 437 7.62 34.01 -10.06
N LYS A 438 6.62 34.87 -9.93
CA LYS A 438 6.75 36.33 -9.93
C LYS A 438 5.72 36.89 -8.96
N PRO A 439 6.12 37.26 -7.73
CA PRO A 439 5.19 37.84 -6.75
C PRO A 439 4.41 39.01 -7.32
N THR A 440 3.10 39.06 -7.06
CA THR A 440 2.22 40.17 -7.41
C THR A 440 1.47 40.63 -6.17
N ASP A 441 1.20 41.94 -6.08
CA ASP A 441 0.49 42.52 -4.93
C ASP A 441 -1.02 42.34 -5.02
N ALA A 442 -1.52 41.98 -6.20
CA ALA A 442 -2.93 41.73 -6.46
C ALA A 442 -3.10 40.59 -7.47
N PRO A 443 -4.22 39.83 -7.38
CA PRO A 443 -4.58 38.85 -8.40
C PRO A 443 -4.96 39.54 -9.73
N SER A 444 -5.02 38.77 -10.83
CA SER A 444 -5.37 39.29 -12.16
C SER A 444 -6.82 39.81 -12.25
N HIS A 445 -7.70 39.29 -11.40
CA HIS A 445 -9.11 39.62 -11.34
C HIS A 445 -9.54 40.03 -9.94
N PRO A 446 -10.68 40.74 -9.76
CA PRO A 446 -11.26 40.98 -8.43
C PRO A 446 -11.53 39.66 -7.70
N LEU A 447 -11.39 39.62 -6.38
CA LEU A 447 -11.54 38.39 -5.57
C LEU A 447 -12.90 37.71 -5.78
N GLU A 448 -13.94 38.47 -6.07
CA GLU A 448 -15.29 37.99 -6.36
C GLU A 448 -15.33 37.06 -7.60
N SER A 449 -14.45 37.28 -8.58
CA SER A 449 -14.36 36.45 -9.79
C SER A 449 -13.91 35.03 -9.52
N TYR A 450 -13.22 34.78 -8.40
CA TYR A 450 -12.74 33.46 -7.97
C TYR A 450 -13.80 32.68 -7.19
N ILE A 451 -14.89 33.32 -6.75
CA ILE A 451 -15.98 32.66 -6.02
C ILE A 451 -16.77 31.77 -6.96
N GLY A 452 -17.06 30.53 -6.52
CA GLY A 452 -17.89 29.65 -7.32
C GLY A 452 -18.01 28.23 -6.78
N LYS A 453 -18.83 27.43 -7.48
CA LYS A 453 -18.95 26.00 -7.29
C LYS A 453 -18.31 25.28 -8.47
N PHE A 454 -17.50 24.28 -8.14
CA PHE A 454 -16.75 23.51 -9.12
C PHE A 454 -17.05 22.04 -8.93
N ARG A 455 -17.22 21.31 -10.01
CA ARG A 455 -17.57 19.89 -10.01
C ARG A 455 -16.42 19.05 -10.54
N CYS A 456 -16.11 17.99 -9.83
CA CYS A 456 -15.42 16.84 -10.36
C CYS A 456 -16.35 15.62 -10.23
N THR A 457 -16.79 15.06 -11.36
CA THR A 457 -17.74 13.94 -11.37
C THR A 457 -17.27 12.75 -10.57
N MET A 458 -15.96 12.46 -10.60
CA MET A 458 -15.36 11.35 -9.89
C MET A 458 -15.21 11.63 -8.38
N TYR A 459 -14.58 12.77 -8.02
CA TYR A 459 -14.17 13.07 -6.63
C TYR A 459 -15.17 13.93 -5.85
N GLY A 460 -16.21 14.45 -6.52
CA GLY A 460 -17.19 15.34 -5.89
C GLY A 460 -16.94 16.82 -6.14
N ASP A 461 -17.78 17.64 -5.55
CA ASP A 461 -17.79 19.08 -5.79
C ASP A 461 -16.83 19.83 -4.83
N ALA A 462 -16.39 20.99 -5.28
CA ALA A 462 -15.65 21.97 -4.48
C ALA A 462 -16.37 23.32 -4.53
N GLN A 463 -16.09 24.16 -3.54
CA GLN A 463 -16.53 25.56 -3.56
C GLN A 463 -15.41 26.49 -3.14
N THR A 464 -15.41 27.68 -3.71
CA THR A 464 -14.63 28.80 -3.22
C THR A 464 -15.57 29.89 -2.71
N THR A 465 -15.20 30.52 -1.60
CA THR A 465 -15.96 31.57 -0.95
C THR A 465 -15.03 32.69 -0.50
N LEU A 466 -15.55 33.89 -0.32
CA LEU A 466 -14.82 35.00 0.29
C LEU A 466 -15.35 35.19 1.71
N GLN A 467 -14.49 35.05 2.72
CA GLN A 467 -14.82 35.25 4.11
C GLN A 467 -13.76 36.17 4.76
N ASP A 468 -14.21 37.25 5.36
CA ASP A 468 -13.34 38.25 6.01
C ASP A 468 -12.20 38.75 5.10
N GLY A 469 -12.50 38.94 3.80
CA GLY A 469 -11.53 39.38 2.80
C GLY A 469 -10.54 38.30 2.34
N LYS A 470 -10.68 37.05 2.79
CA LYS A 470 -9.84 35.90 2.40
C LYS A 470 -10.64 34.95 1.51
N LEU A 471 -10.01 34.53 0.43
CA LEU A 471 -10.54 33.47 -0.42
C LEU A 471 -10.32 32.11 0.27
N GLN A 472 -11.37 31.31 0.36
CA GLN A 472 -11.33 29.96 0.95
C GLN A 472 -11.71 28.91 -0.09
N LEU A 473 -11.08 27.74 -0.01
CA LEU A 473 -11.39 26.54 -0.78
C LEU A 473 -11.92 25.46 0.16
N GLN A 474 -12.99 24.79 -0.21
CA GLN A 474 -13.49 23.58 0.44
C GLN A 474 -13.80 22.51 -0.60
N LEU A 475 -13.26 21.30 -0.41
CA LEU A 475 -13.64 20.11 -1.15
C LEU A 475 -14.81 19.45 -0.44
N LEU A 476 -16.02 19.50 -1.03
CA LEU A 476 -17.26 19.20 -0.30
C LEU A 476 -17.42 17.72 0.08
N ALA A 477 -16.83 16.80 -0.69
CA ALA A 477 -16.81 15.39 -0.35
C ALA A 477 -15.83 15.06 0.80
N TYR A 478 -15.02 16.03 1.22
CA TYR A 478 -13.97 15.87 2.23
C TYR A 478 -14.16 16.92 3.32
N PRO A 479 -14.95 16.66 4.35
CA PRO A 479 -15.32 17.69 5.35
C PRO A 479 -14.12 18.41 5.97
N GLU A 480 -12.98 17.73 6.09
CA GLU A 480 -11.75 18.25 6.69
C GLU A 480 -10.87 19.04 5.70
N LEU A 481 -11.08 18.87 4.36
CA LEU A 481 -10.27 19.59 3.37
C LEU A 481 -10.83 20.99 3.10
N LYS A 482 -10.56 21.86 4.07
CA LYS A 482 -10.84 23.30 4.04
C LYS A 482 -9.53 24.08 4.20
N ALA A 483 -9.37 25.13 3.39
CA ALA A 483 -8.13 25.90 3.34
C ALA A 483 -8.41 27.39 3.08
N ASP A 484 -7.55 28.26 3.60
CA ASP A 484 -7.40 29.62 3.11
C ASP A 484 -6.50 29.63 1.88
N LEU A 485 -6.80 30.51 0.91
CA LEU A 485 -6.03 30.70 -0.30
C LEU A 485 -5.26 32.04 -0.19
N GLU A 486 -3.94 31.95 -0.13
CA GLU A 486 -3.04 33.10 -0.06
C GLU A 486 -2.47 33.41 -1.45
N LEU A 487 -2.61 34.65 -1.93
CA LEU A 487 -2.10 35.03 -3.24
C LEU A 487 -0.59 34.79 -3.34
N MET A 488 -0.17 34.08 -4.39
CA MET A 488 1.24 33.89 -4.78
C MET A 488 1.62 34.81 -5.94
N HIS A 489 0.91 34.69 -7.05
CA HIS A 489 1.09 35.49 -8.26
C HIS A 489 -0.10 35.29 -9.19
N TYR A 490 -0.54 36.34 -9.86
CA TYR A 490 -1.65 36.33 -10.83
C TYR A 490 -2.88 35.57 -10.29
N ASP A 491 -3.20 34.43 -10.88
CA ASP A 491 -4.38 33.58 -10.57
C ASP A 491 -3.99 32.32 -9.79
N THR A 492 -2.80 32.31 -9.16
CA THR A 492 -2.28 31.20 -8.38
C THR A 492 -2.19 31.56 -6.91
N PHE A 493 -2.73 30.69 -6.07
CA PHE A 493 -2.82 30.87 -4.61
C PHE A 493 -2.16 29.68 -3.90
N ALA A 494 -1.43 29.93 -2.81
CA ALA A 494 -0.98 28.90 -1.89
C ALA A 494 -2.15 28.39 -1.05
N ILE A 495 -2.22 27.07 -0.90
CA ILE A 495 -3.24 26.40 -0.10
C ILE A 495 -2.75 26.28 1.33
N ARG A 496 -3.49 26.87 2.29
CA ARG A 496 -3.22 26.79 3.74
C ARG A 496 -4.35 26.01 4.41
N TRP A 497 -4.13 24.72 4.56
CA TRP A 497 -5.13 23.85 5.17
C TRP A 497 -5.39 24.23 6.62
N HIS A 498 -6.65 24.16 7.06
CA HIS A 498 -7.05 24.45 8.45
C HIS A 498 -6.67 23.33 9.42
N LYS A 499 -6.34 22.13 8.91
CA LYS A 499 -5.86 20.97 9.68
C LYS A 499 -4.47 20.52 9.21
N THR A 500 -3.76 19.83 10.09
CA THR A 500 -2.54 19.11 9.75
C THR A 500 -2.89 17.71 9.24
N PHE A 501 -2.42 17.35 8.06
CA PHE A 501 -2.59 16.02 7.46
C PHE A 501 -1.26 15.26 7.42
N ALA A 502 -1.34 13.92 7.53
CA ALA A 502 -0.16 13.06 7.56
C ALA A 502 0.61 13.08 6.23
N TRP A 503 -0.12 12.93 5.11
CA TRP A 503 0.45 12.63 3.79
C TRP A 503 0.90 13.86 3.01
N PHE A 504 0.33 15.01 3.25
CA PHE A 504 0.61 16.23 2.50
C PHE A 504 0.62 17.47 3.42
N GLU A 505 1.10 18.54 2.85
CA GLU A 505 1.17 19.85 3.48
C GLU A 505 0.56 20.90 2.54
N SER A 506 1.15 22.07 2.46
CA SER A 506 0.72 23.12 1.55
C SER A 506 0.94 22.73 0.08
N GLY A 507 0.19 23.36 -0.79
CA GLY A 507 0.30 23.26 -2.24
C GLY A 507 -0.17 24.54 -2.89
N SER A 508 -0.53 24.50 -4.17
CA SER A 508 -1.09 25.66 -4.89
C SER A 508 -2.41 25.33 -5.59
N ALA A 509 -3.25 26.34 -5.69
CA ALA A 509 -4.49 26.34 -6.48
C ALA A 509 -4.33 27.36 -7.61
N HIS A 510 -4.43 26.90 -8.86
CA HIS A 510 -4.38 27.74 -10.04
C HIS A 510 -5.77 27.84 -10.69
N PHE A 511 -6.30 29.06 -10.81
CA PHE A 511 -7.58 29.34 -11.46
C PHE A 511 -7.37 29.64 -12.92
N ILE A 512 -8.26 29.07 -13.75
CA ILE A 512 -8.33 29.30 -15.19
C ILE A 512 -9.60 30.06 -15.46
N PHE A 513 -9.53 31.13 -16.25
CA PHE A 513 -10.62 32.04 -16.52
C PHE A 513 -11.16 31.88 -17.95
N ASP A 514 -12.46 32.06 -18.10
CA ASP A 514 -13.12 32.19 -19.40
C ASP A 514 -12.91 33.61 -20.02
N ALA A 515 -13.34 33.79 -21.26
CA ALA A 515 -13.23 35.09 -21.95
C ALA A 515 -14.08 36.21 -21.32
N GLN A 516 -14.98 35.89 -20.41
CA GLN A 516 -15.83 36.84 -19.68
C GLN A 516 -15.24 37.22 -18.31
N GLY A 517 -14.07 36.64 -17.92
CA GLY A 517 -13.39 36.93 -16.67
C GLY A 517 -13.97 36.16 -15.47
N ASN A 518 -14.63 35.04 -15.68
CA ASN A 518 -15.10 34.15 -14.63
C ASN A 518 -14.13 32.95 -14.49
N ALA A 519 -13.82 32.55 -13.27
CA ALA A 519 -13.03 31.32 -13.05
C ALA A 519 -13.79 30.12 -13.60
N GLU A 520 -13.28 29.50 -14.67
CA GLU A 520 -13.85 28.34 -15.34
C GLU A 520 -13.47 27.03 -14.67
N SER A 521 -12.23 26.95 -14.20
CA SER A 521 -11.73 25.73 -13.53
C SER A 521 -10.64 26.03 -12.50
N ILE A 522 -10.39 25.04 -11.63
CA ILE A 522 -9.29 25.06 -10.64
C ILE A 522 -8.43 23.83 -10.84
N ARG A 523 -7.10 24.02 -10.89
CA ARG A 523 -6.09 22.97 -10.83
C ARG A 523 -5.39 23.02 -9.49
N LEU A 524 -5.28 21.88 -8.82
CA LEU A 524 -4.58 21.76 -7.54
C LEU A 524 -3.25 21.03 -7.74
N ASP A 525 -2.17 21.63 -7.23
CA ASP A 525 -0.85 21.01 -7.09
C ASP A 525 -0.50 20.90 -5.61
N VAL A 526 -0.77 19.74 -5.03
CA VAL A 526 -0.47 19.41 -3.63
C VAL A 526 0.56 18.29 -3.62
N PRO A 527 1.84 18.60 -3.40
CA PRO A 527 2.90 17.60 -3.42
C PRO A 527 2.70 16.50 -2.41
N ASN A 528 2.55 15.29 -2.89
CA ASN A 528 2.57 14.03 -2.13
C ASN A 528 2.74 12.87 -3.12
N ASP A 529 2.90 11.64 -2.61
CA ASP A 529 3.16 10.48 -3.45
C ASP A 529 1.96 9.50 -3.51
N ASP A 530 0.98 9.63 -2.59
CA ASP A 530 -0.09 8.66 -2.40
C ASP A 530 -1.48 9.19 -2.81
N LEU A 531 -1.74 10.48 -2.63
CA LEU A 531 -3.06 11.09 -2.87
C LEU A 531 -2.98 12.07 -4.05
N TRP A 532 -3.53 11.70 -5.20
CA TRP A 532 -3.31 12.41 -6.46
C TRP A 532 -4.30 13.57 -6.68
N PHE A 533 -4.02 14.73 -6.06
CA PHE A 533 -4.85 15.93 -6.21
C PHE A 533 -4.95 16.43 -7.65
N TYR A 534 -4.00 16.11 -8.53
CA TYR A 534 -4.06 16.47 -9.95
C TYR A 534 -5.14 15.70 -10.72
N GLU A 535 -5.70 14.61 -10.17
CA GLU A 535 -6.87 13.91 -10.73
C GLU A 535 -8.18 14.69 -10.50
N LEU A 536 -8.18 15.71 -9.62
CA LEU A 536 -9.31 16.59 -9.36
C LEU A 536 -9.47 17.56 -10.53
N ASN A 537 -10.27 17.17 -11.52
CA ASN A 537 -10.65 18.04 -12.64
C ASN A 537 -11.87 18.89 -12.26
N LEU A 538 -11.62 19.98 -11.54
CA LEU A 538 -12.66 20.87 -11.00
C LEU A 538 -13.11 21.88 -12.07
N GLN A 539 -14.31 21.69 -12.61
CA GLN A 539 -14.92 22.57 -13.62
C GLN A 539 -16.09 23.33 -13.01
N ARG A 540 -16.19 24.64 -13.28
CA ARG A 540 -17.31 25.46 -12.79
C ARG A 540 -18.65 24.90 -13.24
N PHE A 541 -19.64 24.92 -12.36
CA PHE A 541 -21.03 24.60 -12.68
C PHE A 541 -22.00 25.53 -11.93
N GLY A 542 -23.21 25.69 -12.49
CA GLY A 542 -24.21 26.60 -11.92
C GLY A 542 -24.00 28.06 -12.32
N SER A 543 -25.02 28.90 -12.11
CA SER A 543 -24.96 30.35 -12.32
C SER A 543 -24.06 30.99 -11.27
N ILE A 544 -23.35 32.06 -11.62
CA ILE A 544 -22.65 32.95 -10.71
C ILE A 544 -23.68 33.52 -9.72
N PRO A 545 -23.42 33.56 -8.41
CA PRO A 545 -24.35 34.13 -7.43
C PRO A 545 -24.68 35.59 -7.69
#